data_b6a3324773dac832a9cfdd6c0d7f086a
#
_entry.id   b6a3324773dac832a9cfdd6c0d7f086a
#
_cell.length_a   1.000
_cell.length_b   1.000
_cell.length_c   1.000
_cell.angle_alpha   90.00
_cell.angle_beta   90.00
_cell.angle_gamma   90.00
#
_symmetry.space_group_name_H-M   'P 1'
#
loop_
_entity.id
_entity.type
_entity.pdbx_description
1 polymer ?
#
loop_
_entity_poly.entity_id
_entity_poly.type
_entity_poly.pdbx_seq_one_letter_code
_entity_poly.pdbx_strand_id
1 'polypeptide(L)'
;MSGYLSISDLLKAEKTMAVRSRSGLCGMDARLKLILVIAAVIFNVVVLNYRLSLVLLLTAWIGMAVSRAPLRHVAWFVLAPLWATLPVVFGLAVGLGQTPLIKIWSLTVYHEGLAQGGQAGLRVLADTAWAGLLFLTTPFTEFLAALRWFRVPDVVADTLGFMYRYVFLLWEEFSAMRLSAHARGGLVGWRREWRTTGTITAQIFLRAYDRAQRIQHAMQARGGA
;
A
#
# COMPACT_ATOMS: atom_id res chain seq x y z
N MET A 1 17.56 17.16 -10.83
CA MET A 1 16.99 17.78 -9.63
C MET A 1 15.68 17.07 -9.35
N SER A 2 15.73 15.93 -8.67
CA SER A 2 14.56 15.10 -8.35
C SER A 2 13.99 15.59 -7.04
N GLY A 3 12.70 15.97 -7.05
CA GLY A 3 11.99 16.57 -5.93
C GLY A 3 12.00 15.67 -4.70
N TYR A 4 12.71 16.07 -3.69
CA TYR A 4 12.56 15.53 -2.36
C TYR A 4 11.16 15.92 -1.86
N LEU A 5 10.27 14.94 -1.77
CA LEU A 5 9.00 15.12 -1.07
C LEU A 5 9.35 15.51 0.37
N SER A 6 9.16 16.77 0.70
CA SER A 6 9.31 17.26 2.06
C SER A 6 8.23 16.61 2.93
N ILE A 7 8.56 16.33 4.21
CA ILE A 7 7.57 15.87 5.19
C ILE A 7 6.39 16.83 5.25
N SER A 8 6.63 18.13 5.08
CA SER A 8 5.56 19.12 4.94
C SER A 8 4.60 18.81 3.78
N ASP A 9 5.09 18.20 2.70
CA ASP A 9 4.27 17.84 1.55
C ASP A 9 3.51 16.52 1.83
N LEU A 10 4.10 15.57 2.55
CA LEU A 10 3.43 14.35 3.01
C LEU A 10 2.37 14.67 4.07
N LEU A 11 2.69 15.51 5.05
CA LEU A 11 1.73 15.95 6.07
C LEU A 11 0.63 16.85 5.48
N LYS A 12 0.95 17.66 4.47
CA LYS A 12 -0.06 18.42 3.71
C LYS A 12 -0.92 17.49 2.89
N ALA A 13 -0.36 16.48 2.25
CA ALA A 13 -1.11 15.46 1.52
C ALA A 13 -2.06 14.70 2.46
N GLU A 14 -1.59 14.31 3.65
CA GLU A 14 -2.42 13.66 4.68
C GLU A 14 -3.53 14.60 5.19
N LYS A 15 -3.19 15.85 5.53
CA LYS A 15 -4.19 16.87 5.93
C LYS A 15 -5.18 17.17 4.82
N THR A 16 -4.75 17.24 3.57
CA THR A 16 -5.66 17.44 2.43
C THR A 16 -6.54 16.22 2.18
N MET A 17 -6.03 15.00 2.40
CA MET A 17 -6.84 13.78 2.39
C MET A 17 -7.84 13.76 3.54
N ALA A 18 -7.43 14.10 4.77
CA ALA A 18 -8.30 14.19 5.94
C ALA A 18 -9.40 15.27 5.81
N VAL A 19 -9.08 16.43 5.23
CA VAL A 19 -10.07 17.50 4.95
C VAL A 19 -11.01 17.10 3.82
N ARG A 20 -10.52 16.38 2.81
CA ARG A 20 -11.31 15.86 1.70
C ARG A 20 -12.23 14.71 2.11
N SER A 21 -11.88 14.00 3.19
CA SER A 21 -12.66 12.89 3.76
C SER A 21 -14.02 13.32 4.34
N ARG A 22 -14.28 14.60 4.50
CA ARG A 22 -15.54 15.11 5.06
C ARG A 22 -16.69 15.30 4.06
N SER A 23 -16.48 15.04 2.77
CA SER A 23 -17.51 15.25 1.74
C SER A 23 -17.84 13.95 0.99
N GLY A 24 -19.08 13.49 1.08
CA GLY A 24 -19.61 12.36 0.30
C GLY A 24 -19.28 10.98 0.90
N LEU A 25 -18.88 10.02 0.06
CA LEU A 25 -18.48 8.65 0.45
C LEU A 25 -17.35 8.64 1.50
N CYS A 26 -16.57 9.71 1.57
CA CYS A 26 -15.56 9.91 2.58
C CYS A 26 -16.12 10.16 3.98
N GLY A 27 -17.40 10.58 4.13
CA GLY A 27 -18.07 10.79 5.41
C GLY A 27 -18.60 9.53 6.09
N MET A 28 -18.47 8.36 5.44
CA MET A 28 -18.84 7.09 6.06
C MET A 28 -17.79 6.68 7.10
N ASP A 29 -18.24 6.09 8.21
CA ASP A 29 -17.35 5.57 9.24
C ASP A 29 -16.31 4.61 8.66
N ALA A 30 -15.03 4.79 9.06
CA ALA A 30 -13.92 3.94 8.63
C ALA A 30 -14.17 2.45 8.94
N ARG A 31 -14.94 2.14 9.97
CA ARG A 31 -15.33 0.79 10.38
C ARG A 31 -16.19 0.10 9.32
N LEU A 32 -17.22 0.82 8.82
CA LEU A 32 -18.12 0.31 7.78
C LEU A 32 -17.38 0.11 6.45
N LYS A 33 -16.50 1.04 6.08
CA LYS A 33 -15.67 0.92 4.87
C LYS A 33 -14.78 -0.32 4.94
N LEU A 34 -14.14 -0.53 6.08
CA LEU A 34 -13.23 -1.67 6.26
C LEU A 34 -13.99 -3.01 6.20
N ILE A 35 -15.16 -3.10 6.84
CA ILE A 35 -16.02 -4.30 6.74
C ILE A 35 -16.44 -4.53 5.28
N LEU A 36 -16.87 -3.47 4.60
CA LEU A 36 -17.36 -3.56 3.23
C LEU A 36 -16.25 -4.02 2.27
N VAL A 37 -15.04 -3.47 2.42
CA VAL A 37 -13.88 -3.87 1.60
C VAL A 37 -13.50 -5.32 1.87
N ILE A 38 -13.40 -5.73 3.14
CA ILE A 38 -13.07 -7.11 3.49
C ILE A 38 -14.15 -8.07 2.97
N ALA A 39 -15.43 -7.72 3.16
CA ALA A 39 -16.55 -8.53 2.65
C ALA A 39 -16.51 -8.64 1.12
N ALA A 40 -16.26 -7.53 0.40
CA ALA A 40 -16.16 -7.53 -1.06
C ALA A 40 -15.00 -8.42 -1.54
N VAL A 41 -13.82 -8.34 -0.91
CA VAL A 41 -12.66 -9.16 -1.25
C VAL A 41 -12.94 -10.64 -0.97
N ILE A 42 -13.44 -10.98 0.23
CA ILE A 42 -13.77 -12.38 0.57
C ILE A 42 -14.81 -12.94 -0.40
N PHE A 43 -15.86 -12.14 -0.68
CA PHE A 43 -16.93 -12.56 -1.59
C PHE A 43 -16.40 -12.79 -3.01
N ASN A 44 -15.51 -11.92 -3.50
CA ASN A 44 -14.86 -12.08 -4.80
C ASN A 44 -13.98 -13.34 -4.89
N VAL A 45 -13.30 -13.68 -3.80
CA VAL A 45 -12.43 -14.88 -3.74
C VAL A 45 -13.27 -16.16 -3.70
N VAL A 46 -14.37 -16.17 -2.93
CA VAL A 46 -15.22 -17.35 -2.73
C VAL A 46 -16.08 -17.63 -3.98
N VAL A 47 -16.66 -16.58 -4.55
CA VAL A 47 -17.53 -16.71 -5.74
C VAL A 47 -16.67 -16.64 -7.00
N LEU A 48 -16.33 -17.80 -7.54
CA LEU A 48 -15.48 -18.00 -8.73
C LEU A 48 -16.16 -17.53 -10.04
N ASN A 49 -16.78 -16.34 -10.05
CA ASN A 49 -17.53 -15.85 -11.20
C ASN A 49 -16.92 -14.55 -11.76
N TYR A 50 -16.50 -14.56 -13.04
CA TYR A 50 -15.91 -13.40 -13.72
C TYR A 50 -16.83 -12.17 -13.76
N ARG A 51 -18.14 -12.38 -13.85
CA ARG A 51 -19.16 -11.30 -13.89
C ARG A 51 -19.16 -10.52 -12.58
N LEU A 52 -19.00 -11.21 -11.46
CA LEU A 52 -18.94 -10.60 -10.14
C LEU A 52 -17.68 -9.73 -9.99
N SER A 53 -16.51 -10.26 -10.39
CA SER A 53 -15.25 -9.50 -10.35
C SER A 53 -15.33 -8.24 -11.20
N LEU A 54 -16.00 -8.30 -12.35
CA LEU A 54 -16.21 -7.15 -13.22
C LEU A 54 -17.15 -6.11 -12.59
N VAL A 55 -18.23 -6.53 -11.95
CA VAL A 55 -19.14 -5.63 -11.22
C VAL A 55 -18.42 -4.97 -10.05
N LEU A 56 -17.64 -5.74 -9.28
CA LEU A 56 -16.84 -5.21 -8.17
C LEU A 56 -15.77 -4.23 -8.65
N LEU A 57 -15.12 -4.50 -9.77
CA LEU A 57 -14.18 -3.57 -10.38
C LEU A 57 -14.87 -2.25 -10.76
N LEU A 58 -16.02 -2.33 -11.44
CA LEU A 58 -16.78 -1.14 -11.85
C LEU A 58 -17.26 -0.33 -10.64
N THR A 59 -17.76 -0.98 -9.60
CA THR A 59 -18.20 -0.29 -8.36
C THR A 59 -17.03 0.38 -7.64
N ALA A 60 -15.85 -0.24 -7.58
CA ALA A 60 -14.64 0.38 -7.04
C ALA A 60 -14.22 1.61 -7.86
N TRP A 61 -14.28 1.54 -9.18
CA TRP A 61 -13.97 2.65 -10.07
C TRP A 61 -14.95 3.83 -9.91
N ILE A 62 -16.24 3.53 -9.83
CA ILE A 62 -17.27 4.55 -9.55
C ILE A 62 -17.00 5.20 -8.19
N GLY A 63 -16.69 4.41 -7.16
CA GLY A 63 -16.32 4.90 -5.84
C GLY A 63 -15.08 5.82 -5.86
N MET A 64 -14.05 5.46 -6.63
CA MET A 64 -12.87 6.31 -6.81
C MET A 64 -13.19 7.60 -7.57
N ALA A 65 -14.01 7.54 -8.60
CA ALA A 65 -14.45 8.71 -9.37
C ALA A 65 -15.27 9.69 -8.51
N VAL A 66 -16.19 9.18 -7.71
CA VAL A 66 -17.02 9.98 -6.78
C VAL A 66 -16.15 10.62 -5.67
N SER A 67 -15.12 9.93 -5.19
CA SER A 67 -14.19 10.47 -4.19
C SER A 67 -13.28 11.57 -4.75
N ARG A 68 -13.36 11.89 -6.04
CA ARG A 68 -12.52 12.89 -6.73
C ARG A 68 -11.02 12.71 -6.42
N ALA A 69 -10.60 11.45 -6.27
CA ALA A 69 -9.19 11.13 -6.06
C ALA A 69 -8.36 11.59 -7.28
N PRO A 70 -7.12 12.06 -7.11
CA PRO A 70 -6.31 12.49 -8.23
C PRO A 70 -6.02 11.30 -9.15
N LEU A 71 -6.40 11.43 -10.42
CA LEU A 71 -6.32 10.39 -11.46
C LEU A 71 -4.95 9.70 -11.53
N ARG A 72 -3.90 10.41 -11.19
CA ARG A 72 -2.53 9.88 -11.14
C ARG A 72 -2.37 8.74 -10.12
N HIS A 73 -2.98 8.86 -8.94
CA HIS A 73 -2.92 7.82 -7.89
C HIS A 73 -3.82 6.64 -8.25
N VAL A 74 -4.98 6.92 -8.83
CA VAL A 74 -5.89 5.88 -9.34
C VAL A 74 -5.21 5.05 -10.42
N ALA A 75 -4.51 5.70 -11.36
CA ALA A 75 -3.76 5.02 -12.41
C ALA A 75 -2.67 4.08 -11.83
N TRP A 76 -1.96 4.48 -10.78
CA TRP A 76 -0.97 3.63 -10.10
C TRP A 76 -1.60 2.38 -9.48
N PHE A 77 -2.75 2.50 -8.82
CA PHE A 77 -3.45 1.36 -8.23
C PHE A 77 -4.00 0.38 -9.27
N VAL A 78 -4.13 0.79 -10.53
CA VAL A 78 -4.54 -0.07 -11.64
C VAL A 78 -3.34 -0.64 -12.39
N LEU A 79 -2.35 0.18 -12.70
CA LEU A 79 -1.18 -0.23 -13.48
C LEU A 79 -0.23 -1.15 -12.69
N ALA A 80 -0.03 -0.88 -11.39
CA ALA A 80 0.87 -1.70 -10.58
C ALA A 80 0.43 -3.18 -10.50
N PRO A 81 -0.85 -3.52 -10.19
CA PRO A 81 -1.29 -4.91 -10.20
C PRO A 81 -1.35 -5.52 -11.61
N LEU A 82 -1.53 -4.74 -12.68
CA LEU A 82 -1.44 -5.23 -14.05
C LEU A 82 -0.06 -5.84 -14.32
N TRP A 83 1.01 -5.18 -13.92
CA TRP A 83 2.37 -5.72 -14.06
C TRP A 83 2.57 -7.01 -13.27
N ALA A 84 1.97 -7.14 -12.10
CA ALA A 84 2.05 -8.33 -11.27
C ALA A 84 1.19 -9.48 -11.81
N THR A 85 0.06 -9.18 -12.46
CA THR A 85 -0.85 -10.20 -13.00
C THR A 85 -0.38 -10.75 -14.34
N LEU A 86 0.34 -9.98 -15.17
CA LEU A 86 0.83 -10.43 -16.47
C LEU A 86 1.62 -11.74 -16.42
N PRO A 87 2.64 -11.93 -15.53
CA PRO A 87 3.37 -13.19 -15.44
C PRO A 87 2.48 -14.35 -15.00
N VAL A 88 1.50 -14.10 -14.15
CA VAL A 88 0.55 -15.12 -13.67
C VAL A 88 -0.36 -15.57 -14.81
N VAL A 89 -0.93 -14.62 -15.54
CA VAL A 89 -1.77 -14.90 -16.74
C VAL A 89 -0.98 -15.67 -17.77
N PHE A 90 0.26 -15.25 -18.04
CA PHE A 90 1.14 -15.93 -18.98
C PHE A 90 1.51 -17.34 -18.52
N GLY A 91 1.85 -17.53 -17.26
CA GLY A 91 2.17 -18.84 -16.68
C GLY A 91 0.99 -19.82 -16.75
N LEU A 92 -0.23 -19.35 -16.46
CA LEU A 92 -1.44 -20.16 -16.57
C LEU A 92 -1.79 -20.47 -18.04
N ALA A 93 -1.59 -19.50 -18.95
CA ALA A 93 -1.87 -19.68 -20.36
C ALA A 93 -0.97 -20.74 -21.02
N VAL A 94 0.27 -20.89 -20.52
CA VAL A 94 1.25 -21.86 -21.06
C VAL A 94 1.19 -23.20 -20.30
N GLY A 95 0.90 -23.15 -18.98
CA GLY A 95 1.01 -24.32 -18.09
C GLY A 95 -0.25 -25.15 -17.96
N LEU A 96 -1.44 -24.61 -18.21
CA LEU A 96 -2.72 -25.25 -17.92
C LEU A 96 -3.63 -25.25 -19.15
N GLY A 97 -3.96 -26.46 -19.64
CA GLY A 97 -4.98 -26.65 -20.68
C GLY A 97 -4.78 -27.90 -21.50
N GLN A 98 -5.86 -28.38 -22.17
CA GLN A 98 -5.84 -29.52 -23.06
C GLN A 98 -6.06 -29.12 -24.53
N THR A 99 -6.65 -27.92 -24.79
CA THR A 99 -6.92 -27.45 -26.14
C THR A 99 -5.88 -26.39 -26.58
N PRO A 100 -4.94 -26.74 -27.47
CA PRO A 100 -3.94 -25.80 -27.95
C PRO A 100 -4.58 -24.80 -28.92
N LEU A 101 -4.54 -23.48 -28.59
CA LEU A 101 -4.95 -22.40 -29.48
C LEU A 101 -3.88 -22.06 -30.51
N ILE A 102 -2.66 -21.89 -30.08
CA ILE A 102 -1.54 -21.47 -30.92
C ILE A 102 -0.28 -22.18 -30.43
N LYS A 103 0.42 -22.87 -31.36
CA LYS A 103 1.78 -23.40 -31.11
C LYS A 103 2.79 -22.45 -31.75
N ILE A 104 3.53 -21.72 -30.93
CA ILE A 104 4.66 -20.89 -31.38
C ILE A 104 5.93 -21.59 -30.88
N TRP A 105 6.59 -22.29 -31.78
CA TRP A 105 7.81 -23.03 -31.56
C TRP A 105 7.74 -24.01 -30.38
N SER A 106 8.20 -23.66 -29.19
CA SER A 106 8.21 -24.49 -27.97
C SER A 106 7.11 -24.15 -26.96
N LEU A 107 6.34 -23.09 -27.20
CA LEU A 107 5.29 -22.59 -26.30
C LEU A 107 3.91 -22.88 -26.89
N THR A 108 3.13 -23.69 -26.16
CA THR A 108 1.71 -23.91 -26.49
C THR A 108 0.85 -23.07 -25.58
N VAL A 109 0.08 -22.17 -26.17
CA VAL A 109 -0.92 -21.38 -25.44
C VAL A 109 -2.25 -22.11 -25.48
N TYR A 110 -2.81 -22.37 -24.29
CA TYR A 110 -4.07 -23.08 -24.14
C TYR A 110 -5.23 -22.10 -23.91
N HIS A 111 -6.37 -22.39 -24.53
CA HIS A 111 -7.59 -21.56 -24.36
C HIS A 111 -8.07 -21.53 -22.90
N GLU A 112 -8.05 -22.67 -22.26
CA GLU A 112 -8.48 -22.83 -20.86
C GLU A 112 -7.59 -22.05 -19.90
N GLY A 113 -6.26 -22.14 -20.09
CA GLY A 113 -5.29 -21.39 -19.31
C GLY A 113 -5.41 -19.88 -19.47
N LEU A 114 -5.69 -19.41 -20.68
CA LEU A 114 -5.90 -17.98 -20.95
C LEU A 114 -7.20 -17.48 -20.28
N ALA A 115 -8.28 -18.25 -20.33
CA ALA A 115 -9.54 -17.91 -19.68
C ALA A 115 -9.39 -17.87 -18.15
N GLN A 116 -8.73 -18.89 -17.56
CA GLN A 116 -8.47 -18.93 -16.12
C GLN A 116 -7.50 -17.82 -15.68
N GLY A 117 -6.45 -17.58 -16.45
CA GLY A 117 -5.50 -16.51 -16.21
C GLY A 117 -6.16 -15.13 -16.28
N GLY A 118 -6.97 -14.88 -17.31
CA GLY A 118 -7.74 -13.65 -17.43
C GLY A 118 -8.71 -13.43 -16.27
N GLN A 119 -9.38 -14.49 -15.82
CA GLN A 119 -10.26 -14.43 -14.66
C GLN A 119 -9.49 -14.15 -13.36
N ALA A 120 -8.34 -14.78 -13.15
CA ALA A 120 -7.48 -14.51 -12.00
C ALA A 120 -6.95 -13.06 -12.04
N GLY A 121 -6.51 -12.58 -13.19
CA GLY A 121 -6.08 -11.20 -13.38
C GLY A 121 -7.18 -10.18 -13.06
N LEU A 122 -8.39 -10.42 -13.55
CA LEU A 122 -9.54 -9.56 -13.28
C LEU A 122 -9.87 -9.49 -11.78
N ARG A 123 -9.75 -10.60 -11.05
CA ARG A 123 -9.93 -10.63 -9.58
C ARG A 123 -8.90 -9.79 -8.86
N VAL A 124 -7.63 -10.00 -9.17
CA VAL A 124 -6.55 -9.21 -8.53
C VAL A 124 -6.75 -7.73 -8.79
N LEU A 125 -7.17 -7.35 -10.00
CA LEU A 125 -7.49 -5.96 -10.31
C LEU A 125 -8.67 -5.43 -9.50
N ALA A 126 -9.75 -6.20 -9.36
CA ALA A 126 -10.90 -5.82 -8.56
C ALA A 126 -10.56 -5.66 -7.08
N ASP A 127 -9.85 -6.63 -6.49
CA ASP A 127 -9.46 -6.61 -5.08
C ASP A 127 -8.48 -5.48 -4.78
N THR A 128 -7.53 -5.22 -5.68
CA THR A 128 -6.60 -4.09 -5.54
C THR A 128 -7.32 -2.74 -5.69
N ALA A 129 -8.32 -2.65 -6.57
CA ALA A 129 -9.12 -1.44 -6.71
C ALA A 129 -9.93 -1.14 -5.43
N TRP A 130 -10.52 -2.15 -4.79
CA TRP A 130 -11.21 -2.00 -3.49
C TRP A 130 -10.25 -1.61 -2.36
N ALA A 131 -9.07 -2.24 -2.30
CA ALA A 131 -8.02 -1.85 -1.35
C ALA A 131 -7.56 -0.40 -1.60
N GLY A 132 -7.34 -0.03 -2.86
CA GLY A 132 -7.00 1.33 -3.26
C GLY A 132 -8.06 2.36 -2.86
N LEU A 133 -9.35 2.04 -3.03
CA LEU A 133 -10.45 2.88 -2.59
C LEU A 133 -10.38 3.13 -1.07
N LEU A 134 -10.11 2.09 -0.27
CA LEU A 134 -9.95 2.22 1.18
C LEU A 134 -8.79 3.16 1.54
N PHE A 135 -7.61 2.93 0.98
CA PHE A 135 -6.41 3.74 1.28
C PHE A 135 -6.54 5.20 0.82
N LEU A 136 -7.27 5.44 -0.27
CA LEU A 136 -7.50 6.80 -0.78
C LEU A 136 -8.58 7.57 0.01
N THR A 137 -9.50 6.85 0.66
CA THR A 137 -10.65 7.48 1.35
C THR A 137 -10.55 7.45 2.88
N THR A 138 -9.59 6.70 3.45
CA THR A 138 -9.49 6.52 4.90
C THR A 138 -8.08 6.88 5.36
N PRO A 139 -7.89 7.95 6.17
CA PRO A 139 -6.60 8.26 6.75
C PRO A 139 -6.17 7.16 7.73
N PHE A 140 -4.84 6.98 7.88
CA PHE A 140 -4.29 5.91 8.71
C PHE A 140 -4.73 5.98 10.17
N THR A 141 -4.97 7.17 10.70
CA THR A 141 -5.47 7.39 12.06
C THR A 141 -6.88 6.83 12.28
N GLU A 142 -7.78 7.00 11.30
CA GLU A 142 -9.12 6.41 11.33
C GLU A 142 -9.07 4.89 11.15
N PHE A 143 -8.14 4.40 10.32
CA PHE A 143 -7.89 2.97 10.17
C PHE A 143 -7.46 2.33 11.50
N LEU A 144 -6.56 2.97 12.26
CA LEU A 144 -6.16 2.50 13.60
C LEU A 144 -7.34 2.49 14.59
N ALA A 145 -8.20 3.51 14.55
CA ALA A 145 -9.40 3.55 15.39
C ALA A 145 -10.38 2.42 15.03
N ALA A 146 -10.50 2.09 13.74
CA ALA A 146 -11.30 0.95 13.29
C ALA A 146 -10.70 -0.38 13.77
N LEU A 147 -9.38 -0.54 13.74
CA LEU A 147 -8.69 -1.75 14.22
C LEU A 147 -8.98 -2.03 15.71
N ARG A 148 -8.95 -1.00 16.55
CA ARG A 148 -9.32 -1.14 17.98
C ARG A 148 -10.77 -1.60 18.15
N TRP A 149 -11.68 -1.15 17.30
CA TRP A 149 -13.07 -1.60 17.35
C TRP A 149 -13.21 -3.09 17.01
N PHE A 150 -12.36 -3.63 16.13
CA PHE A 150 -12.30 -5.07 15.82
C PHE A 150 -11.69 -5.93 16.93
N ARG A 151 -11.50 -5.39 18.14
CA ARG A 151 -10.87 -6.07 19.29
C ARG A 151 -9.45 -6.56 19.01
N VAL A 152 -8.73 -5.90 18.13
CA VAL A 152 -7.29 -6.12 18.02
C VAL A 152 -6.65 -5.72 19.36
N PRO A 153 -5.74 -6.51 19.92
CA PRO A 153 -5.08 -6.20 21.19
C PRO A 153 -4.50 -4.77 21.19
N ASP A 154 -4.73 -4.03 22.28
CA ASP A 154 -4.29 -2.62 22.38
C ASP A 154 -2.79 -2.46 22.11
N VAL A 155 -1.97 -3.45 22.53
CA VAL A 155 -0.53 -3.48 22.28
C VAL A 155 -0.22 -3.37 20.77
N VAL A 156 -0.98 -4.06 19.92
CA VAL A 156 -0.77 -4.02 18.44
C VAL A 156 -1.19 -2.66 17.89
N ALA A 157 -2.36 -2.16 18.30
CA ALA A 157 -2.88 -0.88 17.85
C ALA A 157 -1.96 0.29 18.25
N ASP A 158 -1.45 0.26 19.49
CA ASP A 158 -0.51 1.25 20.00
C ASP A 158 0.85 1.17 19.31
N THR A 159 1.36 -0.04 19.09
CA THR A 159 2.61 -0.26 18.34
C THR A 159 2.50 0.32 16.93
N LEU A 160 1.40 0.06 16.21
CA LEU A 160 1.15 0.62 14.88
C LEU A 160 1.06 2.16 14.93
N GLY A 161 0.42 2.72 15.96
CA GLY A 161 0.35 4.16 16.18
C GLY A 161 1.73 4.80 16.40
N PHE A 162 2.57 4.16 17.22
CA PHE A 162 3.96 4.56 17.40
C PHE A 162 4.76 4.43 16.10
N MET A 163 4.67 3.31 15.39
CA MET A 163 5.35 3.12 14.11
C MET A 163 5.00 4.24 13.12
N TYR A 164 3.71 4.56 12.97
CA TYR A 164 3.26 5.61 12.07
C TYR A 164 3.88 6.97 12.43
N ARG A 165 3.87 7.35 13.71
CA ARG A 165 4.46 8.59 14.18
C ARG A 165 5.98 8.65 13.98
N TYR A 166 6.68 7.56 14.30
CA TYR A 166 8.16 7.55 14.25
C TYR A 166 8.71 7.38 12.85
N VAL A 167 7.97 6.79 11.90
CA VAL A 167 8.37 6.71 10.49
C VAL A 167 8.62 8.11 9.93
N PHE A 168 7.74 9.07 10.17
CA PHE A 168 7.93 10.45 9.68
C PHE A 168 9.13 11.12 10.32
N LEU A 169 9.33 10.91 11.61
CA LEU A 169 10.47 11.49 12.33
C LEU A 169 11.81 10.92 11.84
N LEU A 170 11.88 9.60 11.66
CA LEU A 170 13.08 8.93 11.16
C LEU A 170 13.34 9.30 9.69
N TRP A 171 12.30 9.53 8.89
CA TRP A 171 12.44 10.01 7.52
C TRP A 171 13.06 11.42 7.47
N GLU A 172 12.69 12.28 8.40
CA GLU A 172 13.29 13.63 8.53
C GLU A 172 14.78 13.54 8.87
N GLU A 173 15.14 12.72 9.85
CA GLU A 173 16.53 12.46 10.20
C GLU A 173 17.32 11.85 9.02
N PHE A 174 16.71 10.88 8.30
CA PHE A 174 17.30 10.29 7.10
C PHE A 174 17.58 11.34 6.03
N SER A 175 16.59 12.19 5.75
CA SER A 175 16.69 13.22 4.73
C SER A 175 17.79 14.24 5.06
N ALA A 176 17.90 14.64 6.33
CA ALA A 176 18.95 15.53 6.80
C ALA A 176 20.34 14.91 6.68
N MET A 177 20.51 13.64 7.08
CA MET A 177 21.77 12.93 6.93
C MET A 177 22.16 12.74 5.48
N ARG A 178 21.19 12.38 4.62
CA ARG A 178 21.42 12.22 3.18
C ARG A 178 21.84 13.54 2.53
N LEU A 179 21.21 14.65 2.90
CA LEU A 179 21.60 15.98 2.43
C LEU A 179 23.02 16.34 2.83
N SER A 180 23.40 16.08 4.09
CA SER A 180 24.76 16.29 4.59
C SER A 180 25.79 15.42 3.85
N ALA A 181 25.45 14.17 3.59
CA ALA A 181 26.30 13.25 2.82
C ALA A 181 26.46 13.71 1.36
N HIS A 182 25.39 14.21 0.75
CA HIS A 182 25.41 14.79 -0.60
C HIS A 182 26.37 15.99 -0.67
N ALA A 183 26.28 16.92 0.27
CA ALA A 183 27.15 18.09 0.35
C ALA A 183 28.65 17.73 0.48
N ARG A 184 28.95 16.58 1.09
CA ARG A 184 30.32 16.04 1.25
C ARG A 184 30.76 15.15 0.08
N GLY A 185 30.01 15.07 -1.01
CA GLY A 185 30.31 14.22 -2.16
C GLY A 185 30.18 12.70 -1.89
N GLY A 186 29.50 12.32 -0.80
CA GLY A 186 29.31 10.92 -0.40
C GLY A 186 28.36 10.12 -1.31
N LEU A 187 27.58 10.79 -2.16
CA LEU A 187 26.61 10.16 -3.09
C LEU A 187 27.11 10.19 -4.55
N VAL A 188 28.40 10.35 -4.78
CA VAL A 188 29.02 10.35 -6.12
C VAL A 188 29.49 8.94 -6.46
N GLY A 189 28.84 8.31 -7.45
CA GLY A 189 29.18 6.98 -7.94
C GLY A 189 28.51 5.84 -7.15
N TRP A 190 28.07 4.81 -7.90
CA TRP A 190 27.24 3.67 -7.42
C TRP A 190 27.75 3.01 -6.13
N ARG A 191 29.06 2.64 -6.07
CA ARG A 191 29.63 1.96 -4.89
C ARG A 191 29.66 2.87 -3.65
N ARG A 192 29.95 4.16 -3.84
CA ARG A 192 30.01 5.12 -2.73
C ARG A 192 28.61 5.43 -2.22
N GLU A 193 27.65 5.58 -3.12
CA GLU A 193 26.23 5.82 -2.76
C GLU A 193 25.68 4.67 -1.92
N TRP A 194 25.89 3.41 -2.32
CA TRP A 194 25.48 2.24 -1.55
C TRP A 194 26.11 2.19 -0.15
N ARG A 195 27.42 2.43 -0.09
CA ARG A 195 28.15 2.43 1.20
C ARG A 195 27.65 3.55 2.11
N THR A 196 27.50 4.76 1.59
CA THR A 196 27.01 5.92 2.34
C THR A 196 25.58 5.73 2.82
N THR A 197 24.70 5.23 1.97
CA THR A 197 23.31 4.92 2.33
C THR A 197 23.26 3.84 3.40
N GLY A 198 24.06 2.79 3.30
CA GLY A 198 24.17 1.76 4.35
C GLY A 198 24.63 2.33 5.70
N THR A 199 25.63 3.23 5.70
CA THR A 199 26.09 3.89 6.94
C THR A 199 25.00 4.79 7.54
N ILE A 200 24.27 5.56 6.72
CA ILE A 200 23.16 6.40 7.18
C ILE A 200 22.06 5.53 7.78
N THR A 201 21.69 4.44 7.12
CA THR A 201 20.65 3.50 7.61
C THR A 201 21.05 2.90 8.96
N ALA A 202 22.32 2.47 9.12
CA ALA A 202 22.83 1.95 10.39
C ALA A 202 22.76 3.01 11.51
N GLN A 203 23.14 4.26 11.22
CA GLN A 203 23.06 5.35 12.21
C GLN A 203 21.61 5.66 12.62
N ILE A 204 20.66 5.63 11.67
CA ILE A 204 19.24 5.85 11.97
C ILE A 204 18.70 4.72 12.84
N PHE A 205 19.09 3.47 12.54
CA PHE A 205 18.69 2.33 13.36
C PHE A 205 19.18 2.47 14.81
N LEU A 206 20.42 2.83 15.02
CA LEU A 206 20.96 3.06 16.36
C LEU A 206 20.20 4.19 17.08
N ARG A 207 19.94 5.31 16.41
CA ARG A 207 19.17 6.41 17.00
C ARG A 207 17.72 6.02 17.32
N ALA A 208 17.09 5.24 16.45
CA ALA A 208 15.74 4.72 16.69
C ALA A 208 15.71 3.80 17.91
N TYR A 209 16.73 2.94 18.06
CA TYR A 209 16.88 2.05 19.21
C TYR A 209 17.07 2.81 20.51
N ASP A 210 17.99 3.77 20.55
CA ASP A 210 18.23 4.62 21.72
C ASP A 210 16.97 5.42 22.12
N ARG A 211 16.21 5.86 21.12
CA ARG A 211 14.93 6.56 21.35
C ARG A 211 13.88 5.62 21.93
N ALA A 212 13.76 4.40 21.40
CA ALA A 212 12.84 3.39 21.92
C ALA A 212 13.11 3.09 23.39
N GLN A 213 14.40 2.91 23.78
CA GLN A 213 14.78 2.72 25.18
C GLN A 213 14.39 3.91 26.06
N ARG A 214 14.66 5.14 25.63
CA ARG A 214 14.27 6.33 26.40
C ARG A 214 12.75 6.43 26.61
N ILE A 215 11.97 6.07 25.58
CA ILE A 215 10.51 6.06 25.67
C ILE A 215 10.04 4.98 26.64
N GLN A 216 10.61 3.79 26.56
CA GLN A 216 10.28 2.69 27.46
C GLN A 216 10.58 3.07 28.93
N HIS A 217 11.75 3.61 29.21
CA HIS A 217 12.08 4.09 30.58
C HIS A 217 11.13 5.20 31.05
N ALA A 218 10.75 6.12 30.15
CA ALA A 218 9.81 7.18 30.49
C ALA A 218 8.39 6.64 30.77
N MET A 219 7.96 5.60 30.05
CA MET A 219 6.67 4.92 30.30
C MET A 219 6.69 4.18 31.64
N GLN A 220 7.75 3.44 31.92
CA GLN A 220 7.92 2.75 33.22
C GLN A 220 7.92 3.73 34.38
N ALA A 221 8.61 4.87 34.27
CA ALA A 221 8.62 5.90 35.31
C ALA A 221 7.24 6.54 35.57
N ARG A 222 6.34 6.48 34.58
CA ARG A 222 4.94 6.98 34.70
C ARG A 222 3.94 5.91 35.11
N GLY A 223 4.39 4.71 35.48
CA GLY A 223 3.54 3.61 35.89
C GLY A 223 2.89 2.84 34.74
N GLY A 224 3.37 3.01 33.52
CA GLY A 224 3.01 2.18 32.38
C GLY A 224 3.74 0.85 32.46
N ALA A 225 3.00 -0.25 32.47
CA ALA A 225 3.55 -1.60 32.38
C ALA A 225 4.02 -1.91 30.96
#